data_a3936b3b953ec915f3f9b8a1bfb40208
#
_entry.id   a3936b3b953ec915f3f9b8a1bfb40208
#
_cell.length_a   1.000
_cell.length_b   1.000
_cell.length_c   1.000
_cell.angle_alpha   90.00
_cell.angle_beta   90.00
_cell.angle_gamma   90.00
#
_symmetry.space_group_name_H-M   'P 1'
#
loop_
_entity.id
_entity.type
_entity.pdbx_description
1 polymer ?
#
loop_
_entity_poly.entity_id
_entity_poly.type
_entity_poly.pdbx_seq_one_letter_code
_entity_poly.pdbx_strand_id
1 'polypeptide(L)'
;IAGLYEFNLDCTASIKEWWANVEEYDIIHFQWPEIVFYWEHIRTKDLQEMEMQLQKAKSLGIKIVITCHNLKPHLKRNQDMVALYQLIYEYCDAFVHMGEYSFKLLQSDYPQAKHFIIPHHLYDNIYKFDKGRNESCVKLKMLDNRINILCFGQFRTDEERDLILKLRKHKDMQNVNFIVPGFFRHRLICKRPLEMLSRIWHYIRYRMEGVEFVNRVLSTTETETYFCACDIVFIQRFSVLNSGNLPMGFGAGCVVVGPNVGNVGSILNKTGNPIFNPYDIDSIVLAIKKAKELLSVNKGEENKMYAQTKWNTSAISRQLAEVYRCLKNE
;
A
#
# COMPACT_ATOMS: atom_id res chain seq x y z
N ILE A 1 -2.19 13.52 9.72
CA ILE A 1 -2.13 14.57 10.76
C ILE A 1 -3.05 15.73 10.39
N ALA A 2 -2.89 16.39 9.22
CA ALA A 2 -3.67 17.57 8.87
C ALA A 2 -5.18 17.41 9.10
N GLY A 3 -5.76 16.27 8.70
CA GLY A 3 -7.19 16.00 8.92
C GLY A 3 -7.59 15.76 10.37
N LEU A 4 -6.67 15.53 11.30
CA LEU A 4 -6.97 15.34 12.71
C LEU A 4 -7.13 16.67 13.46
N TYR A 5 -6.48 17.74 13.00
CA TYR A 5 -6.68 19.09 13.55
C TYR A 5 -8.11 19.57 13.42
N GLU A 6 -8.86 19.14 12.39
CA GLU A 6 -10.28 19.45 12.22
C GLU A 6 -11.15 18.89 13.37
N PHE A 7 -10.63 17.91 14.12
CA PHE A 7 -11.29 17.26 15.24
C PHE A 7 -10.75 17.69 16.62
N ASN A 8 -10.03 18.82 16.68
CA ASN A 8 -9.40 19.36 17.90
C ASN A 8 -8.40 18.39 18.54
N LEU A 9 -7.62 17.70 17.74
CA LEU A 9 -6.52 16.85 18.17
C LEU A 9 -5.20 17.53 17.81
N ASP A 10 -4.37 17.79 18.82
CA ASP A 10 -3.00 18.23 18.61
C ASP A 10 -2.13 17.01 18.30
N CYS A 11 -1.45 17.02 17.15
CA CYS A 11 -0.76 15.86 16.62
C CYS A 11 0.63 16.22 16.11
N THR A 12 1.64 15.54 16.61
CA THR A 12 3.03 15.67 16.14
C THR A 12 3.52 14.36 15.52
N ALA A 13 4.17 14.43 14.35
CA ALA A 13 4.85 13.30 13.74
C ALA A 13 6.36 13.44 13.94
N SER A 14 6.89 12.84 14.99
CA SER A 14 8.30 12.98 15.34
C SER A 14 8.82 11.75 16.09
N ILE A 15 9.90 11.16 15.58
CA ILE A 15 10.63 10.11 16.29
C ILE A 15 11.35 10.70 17.50
N LYS A 16 11.81 11.95 17.41
CA LYS A 16 12.49 12.63 18.50
C LYS A 16 11.58 12.77 19.72
N GLU A 17 10.32 13.15 19.50
CA GLU A 17 9.35 13.30 20.59
C GLU A 17 9.07 11.96 21.29
N TRP A 18 9.00 10.87 20.56
CA TRP A 18 8.89 9.53 21.16
C TRP A 18 10.01 9.25 22.17
N TRP A 19 11.25 9.58 21.83
CA TRP A 19 12.39 9.28 22.70
C TRP A 19 12.61 10.31 23.82
N ALA A 20 12.34 11.58 23.58
CA ALA A 20 12.71 12.66 24.49
C ALA A 20 11.57 13.14 25.39
N ASN A 21 10.34 13.21 24.87
CA ASN A 21 9.23 13.95 25.48
C ASN A 21 7.93 13.14 25.47
N VAL A 22 8.00 11.82 25.63
CA VAL A 22 6.82 10.94 25.56
C VAL A 22 5.73 11.34 26.56
N GLU A 23 6.15 11.87 27.73
CA GLU A 23 5.27 12.33 28.81
C GLU A 23 4.33 13.49 28.46
N GLU A 24 4.60 14.20 27.35
CA GLU A 24 3.75 15.29 26.89
C GLU A 24 2.53 14.85 26.07
N TYR A 25 2.40 13.52 25.85
CA TYR A 25 1.38 12.95 24.97
C TYR A 25 0.41 12.05 25.72
N ASP A 26 -0.86 12.10 25.34
CA ASP A 26 -1.88 11.14 25.85
C ASP A 26 -1.83 9.81 25.09
N ILE A 27 -1.46 9.86 23.79
CA ILE A 27 -1.47 8.71 22.90
C ILE A 27 -0.24 8.72 22.00
N ILE A 28 0.41 7.56 21.89
CA ILE A 28 1.46 7.29 20.91
C ILE A 28 0.90 6.36 19.84
N HIS A 29 1.01 6.78 18.58
CA HIS A 29 0.52 5.98 17.45
C HIS A 29 1.63 5.57 16.48
N PHE A 30 1.98 4.31 16.49
CA PHE A 30 2.95 3.73 15.57
C PHE A 30 2.32 3.45 14.21
N GLN A 31 2.94 3.93 13.13
CA GLN A 31 2.55 3.61 11.75
C GLN A 31 3.39 2.44 11.21
N TRP A 32 4.69 2.53 11.32
CA TRP A 32 5.66 1.48 10.99
C TRP A 32 6.66 1.37 12.15
N PRO A 33 6.76 0.24 12.85
CA PRO A 33 7.74 0.05 13.91
C PRO A 33 9.17 0.41 13.51
N GLU A 34 9.57 0.07 12.29
CA GLU A 34 10.92 0.30 11.78
C GLU A 34 11.31 1.78 11.72
N ILE A 35 10.35 2.69 11.61
CA ILE A 35 10.64 4.13 11.51
C ILE A 35 11.28 4.67 12.79
N VAL A 36 10.98 4.07 13.93
CA VAL A 36 11.52 4.47 15.24
C VAL A 36 13.05 4.38 15.26
N PHE A 37 13.60 3.48 14.43
CA PHE A 37 15.03 3.29 14.23
C PHE A 37 15.49 3.71 12.81
N TYR A 38 14.80 4.67 12.17
CA TYR A 38 15.15 5.22 10.86
C TYR A 38 15.31 4.18 9.75
N TRP A 39 14.60 3.04 9.83
CA TRP A 39 14.70 1.90 8.90
C TRP A 39 16.08 1.22 8.91
N GLU A 40 16.89 1.47 9.92
CA GLU A 40 18.22 0.87 10.06
C GLU A 40 18.15 -0.52 10.71
N HIS A 41 19.27 -1.20 10.71
CA HIS A 41 19.43 -2.45 11.46
C HIS A 41 19.37 -2.18 12.95
N ILE A 42 18.50 -2.89 13.65
CA ILE A 42 18.42 -2.87 15.12
C ILE A 42 19.15 -4.06 15.72
N ARG A 43 19.58 -3.90 16.95
CA ARG A 43 20.29 -4.88 17.78
C ARG A 43 19.47 -5.14 19.04
N THR A 44 19.80 -6.17 19.75
CA THR A 44 19.18 -6.52 21.04
C THR A 44 19.17 -5.34 22.04
N LYS A 45 20.22 -4.51 22.06
CA LYS A 45 20.25 -3.30 22.88
C LYS A 45 19.15 -2.31 22.50
N ASP A 46 18.92 -2.12 21.22
CA ASP A 46 17.90 -1.20 20.71
C ASP A 46 16.47 -1.68 21.07
N LEU A 47 16.28 -3.01 21.14
CA LEU A 47 15.03 -3.61 21.66
C LEU A 47 14.83 -3.36 23.15
N GLN A 48 15.90 -3.46 23.95
CA GLN A 48 15.83 -3.17 25.38
C GLN A 48 15.50 -1.70 25.64
N GLU A 49 16.10 -0.79 24.89
CA GLU A 49 15.78 0.65 24.95
C GLU A 49 14.31 0.91 24.57
N MET A 50 13.81 0.23 23.53
CA MET A 50 12.40 0.33 23.11
C MET A 50 11.46 -0.19 24.20
N GLU A 51 11.78 -1.32 24.81
CA GLU A 51 10.97 -1.90 25.88
C GLU A 51 10.90 -0.97 27.10
N MET A 52 12.03 -0.42 27.55
CA MET A 52 12.05 0.57 28.64
C MET A 52 11.19 1.79 28.32
N GLN A 53 11.22 2.27 27.09
CA GLN A 53 10.42 3.42 26.68
C GLN A 53 8.91 3.08 26.62
N LEU A 54 8.54 1.89 26.18
CA LEU A 54 7.17 1.40 26.22
C LEU A 54 6.66 1.26 27.66
N GLN A 55 7.49 0.69 28.55
CA GLN A 55 7.19 0.60 29.98
C GLN A 55 7.01 1.97 30.63
N LYS A 56 7.89 2.95 30.31
CA LYS A 56 7.73 4.35 30.74
C LYS A 56 6.39 4.92 30.28
N ALA A 57 6.06 4.78 29.00
CA ALA A 57 4.79 5.28 28.47
C ALA A 57 3.58 4.66 29.21
N LYS A 58 3.59 3.33 29.42
CA LYS A 58 2.51 2.65 30.15
C LYS A 58 2.41 3.10 31.61
N SER A 59 3.55 3.31 32.30
CA SER A 59 3.54 3.79 33.68
C SER A 59 2.99 5.19 33.84
N LEU A 60 3.03 6.01 32.78
CA LEU A 60 2.42 7.35 32.70
C LEU A 60 0.95 7.32 32.25
N GLY A 61 0.39 6.15 31.99
CA GLY A 61 -0.99 6.01 31.51
C GLY A 61 -1.19 6.32 30.03
N ILE A 62 -0.10 6.51 29.27
CA ILE A 62 -0.13 6.83 27.86
C ILE A 62 -0.63 5.62 27.06
N LYS A 63 -1.59 5.84 26.17
CA LYS A 63 -2.15 4.78 25.33
C LYS A 63 -1.30 4.55 24.11
N ILE A 64 -1.07 3.28 23.77
CA ILE A 64 -0.26 2.86 22.63
C ILE A 64 -1.16 2.29 21.54
N VAL A 65 -1.09 2.89 20.36
CA VAL A 65 -1.88 2.50 19.17
C VAL A 65 -0.94 2.10 18.06
N ILE A 66 -1.31 1.13 17.24
CA ILE A 66 -0.57 0.77 16.02
C ILE A 66 -1.52 0.64 14.81
N THR A 67 -1.13 1.23 13.67
CA THR A 67 -1.76 0.91 12.39
C THR A 67 -1.06 -0.29 11.75
N CYS A 68 -1.82 -1.34 11.45
CA CYS A 68 -1.32 -2.56 10.84
C CYS A 68 -1.07 -2.38 9.32
N HIS A 69 -0.03 -1.63 8.95
CA HIS A 69 0.42 -1.53 7.57
C HIS A 69 0.96 -2.86 7.07
N ASN A 70 1.68 -3.58 7.93
CA ASN A 70 2.27 -4.90 7.72
C ASN A 70 2.11 -5.73 8.98
N LEU A 71 2.13 -7.05 8.84
CA LEU A 71 2.15 -7.96 9.98
C LEU A 71 3.58 -8.28 10.46
N LYS A 72 4.55 -8.05 9.58
CA LYS A 72 5.98 -8.32 9.78
C LYS A 72 6.80 -7.28 9.03
N PRO A 73 8.08 -7.09 9.39
CA PRO A 73 8.96 -6.11 8.73
C PRO A 73 9.04 -6.30 7.21
N HIS A 74 9.08 -5.19 6.48
CA HIS A 74 9.17 -5.20 5.01
C HIS A 74 10.52 -5.62 4.48
N LEU A 75 11.60 -5.14 5.10
CA LEU A 75 12.96 -5.27 4.62
C LEU A 75 13.82 -6.05 5.62
N LYS A 76 14.68 -6.92 5.09
CA LYS A 76 15.71 -7.68 5.82
C LYS A 76 15.20 -8.18 7.17
N ARG A 77 14.45 -9.27 7.13
CA ARG A 77 13.96 -9.98 8.31
C ARG A 77 15.15 -10.48 9.15
N ASN A 78 15.73 -9.61 10.00
CA ASN A 78 16.50 -10.10 11.11
C ASN A 78 15.53 -10.43 12.25
N GLN A 79 15.96 -11.29 13.16
CA GLN A 79 15.13 -11.70 14.29
C GLN A 79 14.75 -10.52 15.19
N ASP A 80 15.66 -9.56 15.37
CA ASP A 80 15.42 -8.37 16.19
C ASP A 80 14.33 -7.47 15.63
N MET A 81 14.25 -7.32 14.30
CA MET A 81 13.18 -6.54 13.68
C MET A 81 11.80 -7.23 13.82
N VAL A 82 11.76 -8.56 13.79
CA VAL A 82 10.53 -9.32 14.08
C VAL A 82 10.15 -9.16 15.54
N ALA A 83 11.13 -9.24 16.45
CA ALA A 83 10.94 -9.03 17.88
C ALA A 83 10.42 -7.62 18.20
N LEU A 84 10.85 -6.58 17.47
CA LEU A 84 10.33 -5.23 17.61
C LEU A 84 8.81 -5.15 17.34
N TYR A 85 8.33 -5.84 16.30
CA TYR A 85 6.89 -5.90 16.03
C TYR A 85 6.13 -6.58 17.16
N GLN A 86 6.62 -7.73 17.63
CA GLN A 86 6.02 -8.47 18.74
C GLN A 86 6.00 -7.63 20.02
N LEU A 87 7.12 -6.99 20.35
CA LEU A 87 7.24 -6.12 21.51
C LEU A 87 6.20 -5.00 21.48
N ILE A 88 6.09 -4.25 20.37
CA ILE A 88 5.10 -3.19 20.27
C ILE A 88 3.67 -3.75 20.37
N TYR A 89 3.39 -4.90 19.75
CA TYR A 89 2.07 -5.53 19.81
C TYR A 89 1.65 -5.93 21.23
N GLU A 90 2.60 -6.41 22.04
CA GLU A 90 2.37 -6.77 23.45
C GLU A 90 1.99 -5.57 24.33
N TYR A 91 2.51 -4.38 24.00
CA TYR A 91 2.22 -3.14 24.74
C TYR A 91 1.03 -2.35 24.18
N CYS A 92 0.47 -2.74 23.01
CA CYS A 92 -0.62 -2.00 22.38
C CYS A 92 -1.93 -2.04 23.18
N ASP A 93 -2.54 -0.87 23.35
CA ASP A 93 -3.92 -0.72 23.82
C ASP A 93 -4.92 -0.87 22.65
N ALA A 94 -4.51 -0.49 21.44
CA ALA A 94 -5.37 -0.60 20.27
C ALA A 94 -4.62 -0.86 18.96
N PHE A 95 -5.26 -1.67 18.12
CA PHE A 95 -4.85 -1.96 16.74
C PHE A 95 -5.82 -1.29 15.76
N VAL A 96 -5.28 -0.56 14.80
CA VAL A 96 -6.01 -0.03 13.66
C VAL A 96 -5.71 -0.88 12.43
N HIS A 97 -6.70 -1.61 11.95
CA HIS A 97 -6.60 -2.50 10.80
C HIS A 97 -7.15 -1.82 9.55
N MET A 98 -6.47 -2.00 8.42
CA MET A 98 -6.96 -1.48 7.14
C MET A 98 -7.99 -2.40 6.46
N GLY A 99 -8.32 -3.54 7.07
CA GLY A 99 -9.31 -4.48 6.56
C GLY A 99 -9.52 -5.68 7.49
N GLU A 100 -10.50 -6.49 7.14
CA GLU A 100 -10.98 -7.61 7.96
C GLU A 100 -9.95 -8.73 8.13
N TYR A 101 -9.05 -8.93 7.15
CA TYR A 101 -8.07 -10.02 7.22
C TYR A 101 -7.11 -9.83 8.39
N SER A 102 -6.50 -8.65 8.52
CA SER A 102 -5.59 -8.37 9.64
C SER A 102 -6.32 -8.26 10.98
N PHE A 103 -7.57 -7.78 10.97
CA PHE A 103 -8.42 -7.73 12.16
C PHE A 103 -8.63 -9.14 12.73
N LYS A 104 -9.13 -10.08 11.92
CA LYS A 104 -9.39 -11.47 12.37
C LYS A 104 -8.14 -12.16 12.89
N LEU A 105 -6.99 -11.90 12.25
CA LEU A 105 -5.73 -12.52 12.62
C LEU A 105 -5.22 -12.00 13.98
N LEU A 106 -5.09 -10.68 14.14
CA LEU A 106 -4.48 -10.12 15.34
C LEU A 106 -5.44 -10.04 16.54
N GLN A 107 -6.76 -9.98 16.32
CA GLN A 107 -7.73 -10.04 17.42
C GLN A 107 -7.66 -11.37 18.17
N SER A 108 -7.37 -12.46 17.48
CA SER A 108 -7.17 -13.77 18.11
C SER A 108 -5.88 -13.82 18.96
N ASP A 109 -4.81 -13.19 18.47
CA ASP A 109 -3.50 -13.22 19.12
C ASP A 109 -3.38 -12.21 20.26
N TYR A 110 -4.10 -11.07 20.19
CA TYR A 110 -4.06 -9.97 21.15
C TYR A 110 -5.46 -9.57 21.63
N PRO A 111 -6.25 -10.47 22.25
CA PRO A 111 -7.65 -10.21 22.61
C PRO A 111 -7.85 -9.15 23.69
N GLN A 112 -6.80 -8.81 24.45
CA GLN A 112 -6.82 -7.78 25.50
C GLN A 112 -6.80 -6.34 24.95
N ALA A 113 -6.30 -6.15 23.72
CA ALA A 113 -6.27 -4.86 23.06
C ALA A 113 -7.59 -4.59 22.33
N LYS A 114 -7.90 -3.32 22.09
CA LYS A 114 -9.03 -2.94 21.22
C LYS A 114 -8.64 -3.06 19.75
N HIS A 115 -9.61 -3.44 18.92
CA HIS A 115 -9.38 -3.62 17.49
C HIS A 115 -10.38 -2.80 16.69
N PHE A 116 -9.89 -1.94 15.79
CA PHE A 116 -10.69 -1.07 14.95
C PHE A 116 -10.35 -1.31 13.47
N ILE A 117 -11.36 -1.31 12.59
CA ILE A 117 -11.14 -1.36 11.15
C ILE A 117 -11.31 0.04 10.59
N ILE A 118 -10.22 0.65 10.17
CA ILE A 118 -10.18 1.95 9.49
C ILE A 118 -9.47 1.76 8.15
N PRO A 119 -10.19 1.86 7.03
CA PRO A 119 -9.61 1.63 5.71
C PRO A 119 -8.46 2.58 5.38
N HIS A 120 -7.67 2.21 4.39
CA HIS A 120 -6.64 3.10 3.84
C HIS A 120 -7.30 4.34 3.21
N HIS A 121 -6.80 5.53 3.54
CA HIS A 121 -7.35 6.77 2.99
C HIS A 121 -7.08 6.93 1.49
N LEU A 122 -7.87 7.79 0.84
CA LEU A 122 -7.89 8.01 -0.62
C LEU A 122 -6.79 8.95 -1.05
N TYR A 123 -5.85 9.40 -0.49
CA TYR A 123 -4.84 10.37 -0.98
C TYR A 123 -5.43 11.61 -1.72
N ASP A 124 -6.67 11.98 -1.42
CA ASP A 124 -7.44 13.04 -2.07
C ASP A 124 -6.86 14.45 -1.84
N ASN A 125 -6.01 14.62 -0.85
CA ASN A 125 -5.21 15.82 -0.59
C ASN A 125 -3.85 15.84 -1.32
N ILE A 126 -3.47 14.75 -2.01
CA ILE A 126 -2.18 14.61 -2.71
C ILE A 126 -2.38 14.49 -4.22
N TYR A 127 -3.33 13.63 -4.64
CA TYR A 127 -3.56 13.33 -6.05
C TYR A 127 -4.95 13.77 -6.50
N LYS A 128 -5.01 14.38 -7.69
CA LYS A 128 -6.25 14.77 -8.36
C LYS A 128 -6.43 13.94 -9.62
N PHE A 129 -7.42 13.06 -9.62
CA PHE A 129 -7.75 12.21 -10.76
C PHE A 129 -8.92 12.82 -11.56
N ASP A 130 -8.71 14.04 -12.05
CA ASP A 130 -9.70 14.86 -12.78
C ASP A 130 -9.37 15.04 -14.28
N LYS A 131 -8.21 14.56 -14.74
CA LYS A 131 -7.81 14.60 -16.14
C LYS A 131 -8.60 13.59 -16.96
N GLY A 132 -8.98 13.99 -18.17
CA GLY A 132 -9.64 13.09 -19.10
C GLY A 132 -8.73 11.93 -19.52
N ARG A 133 -9.32 10.71 -19.69
CA ARG A 133 -8.58 9.53 -20.15
C ARG A 133 -7.84 9.80 -21.47
N ASN A 134 -8.53 10.39 -22.46
CA ASN A 134 -7.94 10.67 -23.78
C ASN A 134 -6.76 11.64 -23.70
N GLU A 135 -6.87 12.71 -22.92
CA GLU A 135 -5.77 13.66 -22.69
C GLU A 135 -4.56 12.97 -22.09
N SER A 136 -4.81 12.13 -21.07
CA SER A 136 -3.76 11.38 -20.38
C SER A 136 -3.09 10.35 -21.30
N CYS A 137 -3.86 9.66 -22.14
CA CYS A 137 -3.35 8.73 -23.16
C CYS A 137 -2.48 9.45 -24.20
N VAL A 138 -2.89 10.61 -24.68
CA VAL A 138 -2.10 11.44 -25.64
C VAL A 138 -0.75 11.80 -25.00
N LYS A 139 -0.76 12.27 -23.75
CA LYS A 139 0.44 12.64 -23.00
C LYS A 139 1.41 11.48 -22.80
N LEU A 140 0.88 10.28 -22.63
CA LEU A 140 1.68 9.06 -22.50
C LEU A 140 1.97 8.36 -23.85
N LYS A 141 1.56 8.95 -24.98
CA LYS A 141 1.68 8.40 -26.35
C LYS A 141 0.99 7.04 -26.51
N MET A 142 -0.12 6.85 -25.84
CA MET A 142 -0.95 5.64 -25.87
C MET A 142 -2.21 5.95 -26.71
N LEU A 143 -2.07 5.90 -28.02
CA LEU A 143 -3.09 6.40 -28.98
C LEU A 143 -3.97 5.31 -29.57
N ASP A 144 -4.01 4.13 -28.98
CA ASP A 144 -4.84 3.04 -29.48
C ASP A 144 -6.11 2.80 -28.62
N ASN A 145 -7.06 2.08 -29.21
CA ASN A 145 -8.32 1.75 -28.55
C ASN A 145 -8.22 0.52 -27.63
N ARG A 146 -7.02 0.11 -27.23
CA ARG A 146 -6.84 -1.02 -26.33
C ARG A 146 -7.18 -0.65 -24.89
N ILE A 147 -7.51 -1.67 -24.11
CA ILE A 147 -7.72 -1.53 -22.67
C ILE A 147 -6.36 -1.33 -22.00
N ASN A 148 -6.24 -0.28 -21.22
CA ASN A 148 -5.03 0.08 -20.48
C ASN A 148 -5.06 -0.53 -19.07
N ILE A 149 -4.13 -1.43 -18.78
CA ILE A 149 -3.94 -2.04 -17.46
C ILE A 149 -2.67 -1.48 -16.81
N LEU A 150 -2.84 -0.76 -15.72
CA LEU A 150 -1.73 -0.17 -14.96
C LEU A 150 -1.26 -1.11 -13.84
N CYS A 151 0.01 -1.48 -13.88
CA CYS A 151 0.72 -2.13 -12.78
C CYS A 151 1.63 -1.09 -12.13
N PHE A 152 1.09 -0.35 -11.16
CA PHE A 152 1.79 0.78 -10.55
C PHE A 152 2.72 0.34 -9.40
N GLY A 153 3.74 1.16 -9.17
CA GLY A 153 4.73 0.96 -8.12
C GLY A 153 5.92 0.10 -8.56
N GLN A 154 6.91 0.02 -7.69
CA GLN A 154 8.13 -0.74 -7.97
C GLN A 154 7.85 -2.24 -7.91
N PHE A 155 8.30 -2.97 -8.92
CA PHE A 155 8.32 -4.44 -8.90
C PHE A 155 9.41 -4.92 -7.94
N ARG A 156 9.03 -5.78 -7.01
CA ARG A 156 9.88 -6.20 -5.88
C ARG A 156 10.68 -7.46 -6.20
N THR A 157 10.08 -8.38 -6.96
CA THR A 157 10.66 -9.70 -7.24
C THR A 157 10.69 -9.99 -8.74
N ASP A 158 11.46 -10.98 -9.14
CA ASP A 158 11.50 -11.42 -10.54
C ASP A 158 10.22 -12.16 -10.93
N GLU A 159 9.57 -12.85 -10.00
CA GLU A 159 8.28 -13.50 -10.24
C GLU A 159 7.20 -12.48 -10.65
N GLU A 160 7.18 -11.30 -10.03
CA GLU A 160 6.27 -10.21 -10.43
C GLU A 160 6.55 -9.73 -11.86
N ARG A 161 7.82 -9.65 -12.26
CA ARG A 161 8.23 -9.27 -13.63
C ARG A 161 7.87 -10.36 -14.63
N ASP A 162 8.19 -11.61 -14.31
CA ASP A 162 7.91 -12.76 -15.17
C ASP A 162 6.41 -12.95 -15.38
N LEU A 163 5.60 -12.69 -14.35
CA LEU A 163 4.14 -12.69 -14.48
C LEU A 163 3.68 -11.71 -15.55
N ILE A 164 4.13 -10.46 -15.52
CA ILE A 164 3.73 -9.46 -16.53
C ILE A 164 4.24 -9.82 -17.92
N LEU A 165 5.45 -10.34 -18.04
CA LEU A 165 5.99 -10.81 -19.33
C LEU A 165 5.18 -11.98 -19.91
N LYS A 166 4.74 -12.91 -19.07
CA LYS A 166 3.83 -14.02 -19.46
C LYS A 166 2.46 -13.49 -19.90
N LEU A 167 1.86 -12.59 -19.12
CA LEU A 167 0.56 -11.99 -19.46
C LEU A 167 0.61 -11.24 -20.78
N ARG A 168 1.66 -10.45 -21.04
CA ARG A 168 1.83 -9.72 -22.32
C ARG A 168 1.87 -10.64 -23.55
N LYS A 169 2.36 -11.87 -23.38
CA LYS A 169 2.46 -12.88 -24.46
C LYS A 169 1.21 -13.78 -24.52
N HIS A 170 0.29 -13.66 -23.57
CA HIS A 170 -0.87 -14.53 -23.50
C HIS A 170 -1.88 -14.19 -24.58
N LYS A 171 -2.42 -15.22 -25.27
CA LYS A 171 -3.35 -15.05 -26.40
C LYS A 171 -4.59 -14.20 -26.10
N ASP A 172 -5.09 -14.27 -24.88
CA ASP A 172 -6.29 -13.54 -24.44
C ASP A 172 -5.99 -12.08 -24.04
N MET A 173 -4.72 -11.67 -24.06
CA MET A 173 -4.25 -10.32 -23.70
C MET A 173 -3.81 -9.47 -24.92
N GLN A 174 -4.11 -9.88 -26.15
CA GLN A 174 -3.67 -9.18 -27.36
C GLN A 174 -4.21 -7.74 -27.46
N ASN A 175 -5.43 -7.50 -26.95
CA ASN A 175 -6.09 -6.18 -26.97
C ASN A 175 -5.91 -5.40 -25.66
N VAL A 176 -4.78 -5.64 -24.96
CA VAL A 176 -4.46 -5.00 -23.68
C VAL A 176 -3.10 -4.35 -23.75
N ASN A 177 -3.01 -3.12 -23.22
CA ASN A 177 -1.76 -2.44 -22.94
C ASN A 177 -1.39 -2.64 -21.46
N PHE A 178 -0.29 -3.30 -21.18
CA PHE A 178 0.27 -3.34 -19.82
C PHE A 178 1.20 -2.15 -19.62
N ILE A 179 0.77 -1.23 -18.76
CA ILE A 179 1.48 0.00 -18.40
C ILE A 179 2.22 -0.27 -17.10
N VAL A 180 3.54 -0.27 -17.15
CA VAL A 180 4.40 -0.76 -16.06
C VAL A 180 5.52 0.22 -15.70
N PRO A 181 5.21 1.47 -15.29
CA PRO A 181 6.24 2.50 -15.10
C PRO A 181 7.33 2.11 -14.10
N GLY A 182 7.00 1.33 -13.09
CA GLY A 182 7.92 0.87 -12.05
C GLY A 182 8.53 -0.51 -12.29
N PHE A 183 8.43 -1.07 -13.51
CA PHE A 183 8.85 -2.44 -13.82
C PHE A 183 10.32 -2.72 -13.47
N PHE A 184 11.20 -1.78 -13.82
CA PHE A 184 12.61 -1.83 -13.46
C PHE A 184 13.03 -0.48 -12.90
N ARG A 185 13.30 -0.43 -11.59
CA ARG A 185 13.69 0.79 -10.88
C ARG A 185 14.91 0.51 -10.01
N HIS A 186 16.09 0.53 -10.63
CA HIS A 186 17.37 0.33 -9.97
C HIS A 186 18.37 1.38 -10.42
N ARG A 187 19.24 1.81 -9.53
CA ARG A 187 20.45 2.55 -9.94
C ARG A 187 21.32 1.61 -10.76
N LEU A 188 21.55 1.95 -12.03
CA LEU A 188 22.37 1.14 -12.93
C LEU A 188 23.82 1.11 -12.45
N ILE A 189 24.32 2.25 -12.00
CA ILE A 189 25.70 2.37 -11.47
C ILE A 189 25.66 2.08 -9.97
N CYS A 190 26.47 1.11 -9.53
CA CYS A 190 26.66 0.77 -8.12
C CYS A 190 28.10 0.35 -7.85
N LYS A 191 28.51 0.30 -6.57
CA LYS A 191 29.89 -0.03 -6.15
C LYS A 191 30.27 -1.50 -6.39
N ARG A 192 29.32 -2.37 -6.75
CA ARG A 192 29.53 -3.81 -6.98
C ARG A 192 29.50 -4.10 -8.47
N PRO A 193 30.66 -4.37 -9.12
CA PRO A 193 30.74 -4.49 -10.59
C PRO A 193 29.82 -5.55 -11.18
N LEU A 194 29.76 -6.73 -10.58
CA LEU A 194 28.92 -7.84 -11.06
C LEU A 194 27.42 -7.51 -10.96
N GLU A 195 27.03 -6.85 -9.89
CA GLU A 195 25.63 -6.39 -9.71
C GLU A 195 25.29 -5.29 -10.72
N MET A 196 26.23 -4.40 -11.01
CA MET A 196 26.07 -3.36 -12.02
C MET A 196 25.88 -3.97 -13.41
N LEU A 197 26.70 -4.92 -13.81
CA LEU A 197 26.58 -5.62 -15.10
C LEU A 197 25.24 -6.34 -15.21
N SER A 198 24.82 -7.05 -14.16
CA SER A 198 23.50 -7.71 -14.09
C SER A 198 22.35 -6.72 -14.27
N ARG A 199 22.41 -5.56 -13.60
CA ARG A 199 21.37 -4.52 -13.71
C ARG A 199 21.30 -3.92 -15.13
N ILE A 200 22.46 -3.65 -15.74
CA ILE A 200 22.55 -3.14 -17.12
C ILE A 200 21.98 -4.17 -18.09
N TRP A 201 22.36 -5.45 -17.93
CA TRP A 201 21.85 -6.52 -18.76
C TRP A 201 20.33 -6.65 -18.69
N HIS A 202 19.74 -6.66 -17.47
CA HIS A 202 18.30 -6.71 -17.29
C HIS A 202 17.60 -5.49 -17.89
N TYR A 203 18.18 -4.30 -17.72
CA TYR A 203 17.65 -3.07 -18.33
C TYR A 203 17.55 -3.18 -19.84
N ILE A 204 18.65 -3.60 -20.50
CA ILE A 204 18.69 -3.78 -21.95
C ILE A 204 17.72 -4.88 -22.39
N ARG A 205 17.75 -6.04 -21.74
CA ARG A 205 16.86 -7.16 -22.04
C ARG A 205 15.40 -6.75 -22.01
N TYR A 206 14.94 -6.10 -20.96
CA TYR A 206 13.53 -5.69 -20.85
C TYR A 206 13.13 -4.65 -21.91
N ARG A 207 14.03 -3.74 -22.27
CA ARG A 207 13.82 -2.82 -23.39
C ARG A 207 13.70 -3.55 -24.74
N MET A 208 14.55 -4.54 -24.97
CA MET A 208 14.45 -5.38 -26.18
C MET A 208 13.16 -6.19 -26.22
N GLU A 209 12.63 -6.63 -25.09
CA GLU A 209 11.32 -7.27 -24.98
C GLU A 209 10.14 -6.27 -25.13
N GLY A 210 10.42 -5.01 -25.45
CA GLY A 210 9.39 -3.97 -25.67
C GLY A 210 8.70 -3.54 -24.38
N VAL A 211 9.33 -3.67 -23.22
CA VAL A 211 8.77 -3.18 -21.95
C VAL A 211 9.13 -1.71 -21.79
N GLU A 212 8.12 -0.86 -21.74
CA GLU A 212 8.30 0.56 -21.43
C GLU A 212 8.20 0.79 -19.91
N PHE A 213 9.26 1.36 -19.33
CA PHE A 213 9.31 1.67 -17.90
C PHE A 213 10.14 2.94 -17.64
N VAL A 214 9.92 3.53 -16.49
CA VAL A 214 10.60 4.75 -16.02
C VAL A 214 11.53 4.39 -14.88
N ASN A 215 12.85 4.53 -15.08
CA ASN A 215 13.86 4.17 -14.05
C ASN A 215 14.12 5.34 -13.06
N ARG A 216 13.06 6.00 -12.61
CA ARG A 216 13.09 7.04 -11.58
C ARG A 216 11.76 7.10 -10.80
N VAL A 217 11.72 7.90 -9.76
CA VAL A 217 10.46 8.24 -9.09
C VAL A 217 9.63 9.14 -10.02
N LEU A 218 8.34 8.85 -10.13
CA LEU A 218 7.39 9.70 -10.83
C LEU A 218 7.00 10.89 -9.96
N SER A 219 6.77 12.02 -10.60
CA SER A 219 6.14 13.17 -9.93
C SER A 219 4.66 12.90 -9.63
N THR A 220 4.04 13.74 -8.80
CA THR A 220 2.60 13.70 -8.52
C THR A 220 1.79 13.79 -9.81
N THR A 221 2.09 14.77 -10.66
CA THR A 221 1.39 14.98 -11.93
C THR A 221 1.55 13.80 -12.92
N GLU A 222 2.72 13.16 -12.97
CA GLU A 222 2.93 11.97 -13.78
C GLU A 222 2.12 10.80 -13.23
N THR A 223 2.12 10.61 -11.90
CA THR A 223 1.32 9.58 -11.24
C THR A 223 -0.16 9.73 -11.57
N GLU A 224 -0.72 10.94 -11.43
CA GLU A 224 -2.09 11.25 -11.83
C GLU A 224 -2.34 10.89 -13.30
N THR A 225 -1.42 11.28 -14.19
CA THR A 225 -1.55 11.00 -15.63
C THR A 225 -1.61 9.49 -15.91
N TYR A 226 -0.78 8.68 -15.24
CA TYR A 226 -0.82 7.22 -15.39
C TYR A 226 -2.15 6.62 -14.92
N PHE A 227 -2.66 7.05 -13.76
CA PHE A 227 -3.94 6.55 -13.24
C PHE A 227 -5.12 7.01 -14.08
N CYS A 228 -5.14 8.25 -14.55
CA CYS A 228 -6.20 8.76 -15.43
C CYS A 228 -6.19 8.13 -16.84
N ALA A 229 -5.04 7.62 -17.30
CA ALA A 229 -4.95 6.96 -18.60
C ALA A 229 -5.40 5.50 -18.60
N CYS A 230 -5.57 4.88 -17.43
CA CYS A 230 -5.86 3.45 -17.33
C CYS A 230 -7.35 3.15 -17.08
N ASP A 231 -7.77 1.99 -17.51
CA ASP A 231 -9.12 1.44 -17.33
C ASP A 231 -9.13 0.47 -16.14
N ILE A 232 -8.03 -0.27 -15.95
CA ILE A 232 -7.86 -1.29 -14.92
C ILE A 232 -6.55 -1.03 -14.18
N VAL A 233 -6.59 -1.09 -12.85
CA VAL A 233 -5.39 -1.16 -12.00
C VAL A 233 -5.17 -2.62 -11.59
N PHE A 234 -4.00 -3.16 -11.90
CA PHE A 234 -3.60 -4.52 -11.58
C PHE A 234 -2.56 -4.53 -10.46
N ILE A 235 -2.87 -5.19 -9.35
CA ILE A 235 -1.96 -5.32 -8.20
C ILE A 235 -1.13 -6.60 -8.37
N GLN A 236 0.10 -6.46 -8.87
CA GLN A 236 0.99 -7.55 -9.28
C GLN A 236 1.72 -8.25 -8.12
N ARG A 237 1.11 -8.35 -6.95
CA ARG A 237 1.74 -8.89 -5.75
C ARG A 237 1.41 -10.38 -5.55
N PHE A 238 2.42 -11.16 -5.13
CA PHE A 238 2.22 -12.54 -4.67
C PHE A 238 1.89 -12.60 -3.18
N SER A 239 2.44 -11.67 -2.41
CA SER A 239 2.17 -11.52 -0.98
C SER A 239 2.08 -10.03 -0.65
N VAL A 240 0.96 -9.64 -0.05
CA VAL A 240 0.67 -8.26 0.32
C VAL A 240 -0.41 -8.24 1.40
N LEU A 241 -0.24 -7.42 2.44
CA LEU A 241 -1.33 -7.16 3.39
C LEU A 241 -2.21 -6.02 2.87
N ASN A 242 -1.61 -4.88 2.61
CA ASN A 242 -2.27 -3.66 2.14
C ASN A 242 -1.57 -3.12 0.89
N SER A 243 -2.32 -2.42 0.04
CA SER A 243 -1.77 -1.80 -1.17
C SER A 243 -2.36 -0.42 -1.41
N GLY A 244 -1.52 0.62 -1.45
CA GLY A 244 -1.93 1.97 -1.83
C GLY A 244 -2.49 2.08 -3.25
N ASN A 245 -2.19 1.11 -4.12
CA ASN A 245 -2.75 1.07 -5.48
C ASN A 245 -4.27 0.85 -5.48
N LEU A 246 -4.81 0.22 -4.43
CA LEU A 246 -6.24 -0.03 -4.31
C LEU A 246 -7.03 1.28 -4.14
N PRO A 247 -6.79 2.12 -3.12
CA PRO A 247 -7.49 3.40 -3.01
C PRO A 247 -7.16 4.36 -4.16
N MET A 248 -5.94 4.35 -4.71
CA MET A 248 -5.59 5.16 -5.88
C MET A 248 -6.38 4.75 -7.12
N GLY A 249 -6.49 3.44 -7.38
CA GLY A 249 -7.28 2.92 -8.49
C GLY A 249 -8.77 3.25 -8.36
N PHE A 250 -9.33 3.11 -7.16
CA PHE A 250 -10.71 3.50 -6.89
C PHE A 250 -10.89 5.02 -7.08
N GLY A 251 -10.00 5.84 -6.53
CA GLY A 251 -10.04 7.28 -6.67
C GLY A 251 -9.98 7.76 -8.12
N ALA A 252 -9.24 7.06 -8.96
CA ALA A 252 -9.14 7.33 -10.39
C ALA A 252 -10.33 6.79 -11.22
N GLY A 253 -11.26 6.07 -10.62
CA GLY A 253 -12.40 5.47 -11.32
C GLY A 253 -12.05 4.23 -12.13
N CYS A 254 -11.04 3.47 -11.70
CA CYS A 254 -10.63 2.24 -12.36
C CYS A 254 -11.31 1.00 -11.75
N VAL A 255 -11.46 -0.05 -12.54
CA VAL A 255 -11.66 -1.39 -12.02
C VAL A 255 -10.33 -1.87 -11.44
N VAL A 256 -10.32 -2.43 -10.23
CA VAL A 256 -9.09 -2.91 -9.61
C VAL A 256 -9.09 -4.43 -9.57
N VAL A 257 -8.00 -5.03 -10.04
CA VAL A 257 -7.77 -6.48 -10.03
C VAL A 257 -6.59 -6.77 -9.11
N GLY A 258 -6.74 -7.71 -8.21
CA GLY A 258 -5.66 -8.01 -7.26
C GLY A 258 -5.66 -9.45 -6.76
N PRO A 259 -4.57 -9.86 -6.07
CA PRO A 259 -4.45 -11.20 -5.53
C PRO A 259 -5.44 -11.41 -4.36
N ASN A 260 -5.96 -12.62 -4.25
CA ASN A 260 -6.80 -13.03 -3.11
C ASN A 260 -5.94 -13.29 -1.87
N VAL A 261 -5.23 -12.26 -1.42
CA VAL A 261 -4.36 -12.31 -0.23
C VAL A 261 -4.53 -11.05 0.63
N GLY A 262 -4.38 -11.20 1.93
CA GLY A 262 -4.42 -10.11 2.88
C GLY A 262 -5.70 -9.29 2.85
N ASN A 263 -5.60 -8.03 3.25
CA ASN A 263 -6.72 -7.08 3.17
C ASN A 263 -7.07 -6.73 1.72
N VAL A 264 -6.12 -6.81 0.79
CA VAL A 264 -6.36 -6.54 -0.63
C VAL A 264 -7.43 -7.48 -1.19
N GLY A 265 -7.26 -8.80 -1.01
CA GLY A 265 -8.25 -9.79 -1.45
C GLY A 265 -9.60 -9.60 -0.78
N SER A 266 -9.62 -9.39 0.53
CA SER A 266 -10.83 -9.15 1.32
C SER A 266 -11.63 -7.93 0.83
N ILE A 267 -10.95 -6.80 0.61
CA ILE A 267 -11.61 -5.56 0.17
C ILE A 267 -12.11 -5.68 -1.28
N LEU A 268 -11.30 -6.23 -2.20
CA LEU A 268 -11.71 -6.41 -3.59
C LEU A 268 -12.92 -7.33 -3.70
N ASN A 269 -12.94 -8.44 -2.96
CA ASN A 269 -14.09 -9.33 -2.93
C ASN A 269 -15.35 -8.63 -2.42
N LYS A 270 -15.25 -7.91 -1.30
CA LYS A 270 -16.37 -7.16 -0.68
C LYS A 270 -16.93 -6.08 -1.62
N THR A 271 -16.08 -5.47 -2.43
CA THR A 271 -16.46 -4.42 -3.38
C THR A 271 -16.79 -4.94 -4.77
N GLY A 272 -16.88 -6.25 -4.98
CA GLY A 272 -17.22 -6.86 -6.28
C GLY A 272 -16.15 -6.66 -7.36
N ASN A 273 -14.92 -6.37 -6.98
CA ASN A 273 -13.78 -6.29 -7.90
C ASN A 273 -13.11 -7.67 -8.04
N PRO A 274 -12.52 -7.99 -9.22
CA PRO A 274 -11.98 -9.32 -9.48
C PRO A 274 -10.73 -9.61 -8.63
N ILE A 275 -10.69 -10.82 -8.09
CA ILE A 275 -9.56 -11.38 -7.35
C ILE A 275 -9.00 -12.59 -8.08
N PHE A 276 -7.70 -12.90 -7.85
CA PHE A 276 -7.04 -14.04 -8.46
C PHE A 276 -6.12 -14.78 -7.47
N ASN A 277 -5.85 -16.04 -7.76
CA ASN A 277 -4.75 -16.77 -7.15
C ASN A 277 -3.43 -16.34 -7.81
N PRO A 278 -2.47 -15.72 -7.08
CA PRO A 278 -1.24 -15.20 -7.68
C PRO A 278 -0.30 -16.27 -8.25
N TYR A 279 -0.51 -17.53 -7.91
CA TYR A 279 0.28 -18.68 -8.38
C TYR A 279 -0.37 -19.42 -9.56
N ASP A 280 -1.53 -18.97 -10.04
CA ASP A 280 -2.30 -19.58 -11.12
C ASP A 280 -2.55 -18.56 -12.24
N ILE A 281 -1.89 -18.76 -13.38
CA ILE A 281 -1.99 -17.87 -14.55
C ILE A 281 -3.40 -17.83 -15.13
N ASP A 282 -4.12 -18.95 -15.13
CA ASP A 282 -5.48 -19.04 -15.67
C ASP A 282 -6.45 -18.27 -14.78
N SER A 283 -6.29 -18.35 -13.45
CA SER A 283 -7.03 -17.54 -12.50
C SER A 283 -6.81 -16.05 -12.73
N ILE A 284 -5.56 -15.63 -13.02
CA ILE A 284 -5.21 -14.23 -13.30
C ILE A 284 -5.85 -13.76 -14.61
N VAL A 285 -5.75 -14.56 -15.67
CA VAL A 285 -6.37 -14.26 -16.97
C VAL A 285 -7.89 -14.14 -16.84
N LEU A 286 -8.52 -15.03 -16.10
CA LEU A 286 -9.97 -15.00 -15.84
C LEU A 286 -10.36 -13.73 -15.08
N ALA A 287 -9.60 -13.33 -14.06
CA ALA A 287 -9.85 -12.11 -13.30
C ALA A 287 -9.75 -10.85 -14.19
N ILE A 288 -8.77 -10.80 -15.10
CA ILE A 288 -8.63 -9.69 -16.06
C ILE A 288 -9.82 -9.69 -17.05
N LYS A 289 -10.27 -10.86 -17.54
CA LYS A 289 -11.45 -10.94 -18.40
C LYS A 289 -12.69 -10.41 -17.69
N LYS A 290 -12.92 -10.81 -16.45
CA LYS A 290 -14.02 -10.30 -15.64
C LYS A 290 -13.91 -8.78 -15.41
N ALA A 291 -12.70 -8.25 -15.21
CA ALA A 291 -12.52 -6.80 -15.12
C ALA A 291 -12.91 -6.07 -16.40
N LYS A 292 -12.61 -6.63 -17.57
CA LYS A 292 -13.05 -6.05 -18.87
C LYS A 292 -14.56 -6.00 -18.98
N GLU A 293 -15.27 -7.04 -18.52
CA GLU A 293 -16.75 -7.05 -18.50
C GLU A 293 -17.30 -5.97 -17.57
N LEU A 294 -16.66 -5.77 -16.42
CA LEU A 294 -17.05 -4.76 -15.44
C LEU A 294 -16.87 -3.32 -15.94
N LEU A 295 -16.01 -3.06 -16.92
CA LEU A 295 -15.91 -1.74 -17.56
C LEU A 295 -17.21 -1.34 -18.26
N SER A 296 -17.91 -2.30 -18.88
CA SER A 296 -19.16 -2.03 -19.60
C SER A 296 -20.34 -1.66 -18.68
N VAL A 297 -20.25 -1.98 -17.41
CA VAL A 297 -21.27 -1.66 -16.37
C VAL A 297 -20.83 -0.53 -15.43
N ASN A 298 -19.85 0.27 -15.84
CA ASN A 298 -19.35 1.44 -15.10
C ASN A 298 -18.84 1.13 -13.68
N LYS A 299 -18.30 -0.06 -13.45
CA LYS A 299 -17.76 -0.46 -12.14
C LYS A 299 -16.65 0.47 -11.62
N GLY A 300 -15.89 1.08 -12.52
CA GLY A 300 -14.88 2.07 -12.16
C GLY A 300 -15.50 3.29 -11.45
N GLU A 301 -16.61 3.82 -11.98
CA GLU A 301 -17.29 4.96 -11.35
C GLU A 301 -17.93 4.58 -9.99
N GLU A 302 -18.50 3.37 -9.88
CA GLU A 302 -18.97 2.84 -8.60
C GLU A 302 -17.85 2.78 -7.56
N ASN A 303 -16.67 2.29 -7.96
CA ASN A 303 -15.47 2.26 -7.11
C ASN A 303 -15.07 3.67 -6.65
N LYS A 304 -15.09 4.66 -7.58
CA LYS A 304 -14.77 6.05 -7.28
C LYS A 304 -15.72 6.66 -6.26
N MET A 305 -17.01 6.50 -6.46
CA MET A 305 -18.04 6.98 -5.54
C MET A 305 -17.91 6.32 -4.15
N TYR A 306 -17.66 5.02 -4.12
CA TYR A 306 -17.42 4.29 -2.87
C TYR A 306 -16.21 4.87 -2.12
N ALA A 307 -15.07 5.06 -2.80
CA ALA A 307 -13.87 5.59 -2.18
C ALA A 307 -14.03 7.04 -1.72
N GLN A 308 -14.65 7.89 -2.54
CA GLN A 308 -14.93 9.28 -2.19
C GLN A 308 -15.84 9.41 -0.96
N THR A 309 -16.76 8.47 -0.76
CA THR A 309 -17.69 8.49 0.38
C THR A 309 -17.05 7.89 1.64
N LYS A 310 -16.33 6.77 1.51
CA LYS A 310 -15.90 5.95 2.65
C LYS A 310 -14.41 6.12 3.02
N TRP A 311 -13.57 6.51 2.05
CA TRP A 311 -12.11 6.54 2.21
C TRP A 311 -11.50 7.94 2.06
N ASN A 312 -12.31 8.99 1.89
CA ASN A 312 -11.79 10.36 1.87
C ASN A 312 -11.09 10.70 3.18
N THR A 313 -10.14 11.61 3.12
CA THR A 313 -9.27 11.96 4.25
C THR A 313 -10.07 12.40 5.48
N SER A 314 -11.16 13.16 5.32
CA SER A 314 -11.99 13.61 6.44
C SER A 314 -12.74 12.45 7.12
N ALA A 315 -13.32 11.52 6.33
CA ALA A 315 -14.01 10.34 6.87
C ALA A 315 -13.05 9.44 7.67
N ILE A 316 -11.83 9.21 7.15
CA ILE A 316 -10.81 8.40 7.83
C ILE A 316 -10.29 9.12 9.09
N SER A 317 -10.03 10.43 9.01
CA SER A 317 -9.59 11.22 10.17
C SER A 317 -10.62 11.25 11.28
N ARG A 318 -11.92 11.31 10.95
CA ARG A 318 -13.01 11.22 11.93
C ARG A 318 -13.00 9.89 12.68
N GLN A 319 -12.91 8.77 11.94
CA GLN A 319 -12.85 7.44 12.56
C GLN A 319 -11.64 7.31 13.48
N LEU A 320 -10.49 7.82 13.06
CA LEU A 320 -9.26 7.77 13.87
C LEU A 320 -9.40 8.68 15.13
N ALA A 321 -10.01 9.85 15.01
CA ALA A 321 -10.31 10.72 16.15
C ALA A 321 -11.25 10.06 17.16
N GLU A 322 -12.23 9.29 16.69
CA GLU A 322 -13.12 8.50 17.55
C GLU A 322 -12.36 7.42 18.33
N VAL A 323 -11.42 6.74 17.69
CA VAL A 323 -10.52 5.78 18.36
C VAL A 323 -9.74 6.46 19.48
N TYR A 324 -9.12 7.60 19.21
CA TYR A 324 -8.34 8.31 20.23
C TYR A 324 -9.18 8.79 21.39
N ARG A 325 -10.39 9.32 21.16
CA ARG A 325 -11.31 9.71 22.22
C ARG A 325 -11.78 8.51 23.06
N CYS A 326 -12.05 7.38 22.41
CA CYS A 326 -12.42 6.15 23.10
C CYS A 326 -11.33 5.68 24.06
N LEU A 327 -10.05 5.79 23.65
CA LEU A 327 -8.90 5.36 24.47
C LEU A 327 -8.56 6.36 25.60
N LYS A 328 -8.77 7.66 25.37
CA LYS A 328 -8.50 8.70 26.39
C LYS A 328 -9.49 8.68 27.55
N ASN A 329 -10.72 8.24 27.32
CA ASN A 329 -11.78 8.21 28.35
C ASN A 329 -11.73 6.98 29.23
N GLU A 330 -10.73 6.12 29.10
CA GLU A 330 -10.43 4.93 29.92
C GLU A 330 -9.22 5.15 30.81
#